data_9a8cf7cb976c88870265ff1ede26931e
#
_entry.id   9a8cf7cb976c88870265ff1ede26931e
#
_cell.length_a   1.000
_cell.length_b   1.000
_cell.length_c   1.000
_cell.angle_alpha   90.00
_cell.angle_beta   90.00
_cell.angle_gamma   90.00
#
_symmetry.space_group_name_H-M   'P 1'
#
loop_
_entity.id
_entity.type
_entity.pdbx_description
1 polymer ?
#
loop_
_entity_poly.entity_id
_entity_poly.type
_entity_poly.pdbx_seq_one_letter_code
_entity_poly.pdbx_strand_id
1 'polypeptide(L)'
;MENLKNVAPIEDFNWDAYENGETVTNVSHEDLEKAYDNTLNKVNDREVVDGTVIAMNKREVVVNIGYKSDGIIPLNEFRYNPDLKVGDTVEVYIENQEDKKGQLVLSHRKARATRSWDRVNAALENEEIIKGYIKCRTKEIGRASCRERV
;
A
#
# COMPACT_ATOMS: atom_id res chain seq x y z
N MET A 1 -15.87 4.24 7.50
CA MET A 1 -16.49 5.59 7.45
C MET A 1 -17.92 5.53 7.98
N GLU A 2 -18.07 4.97 9.16
CA GLU A 2 -19.34 4.99 9.87
C GLU A 2 -19.17 5.88 11.10
N ASN A 3 -20.15 6.77 11.31
CA ASN A 3 -20.39 7.60 12.51
C ASN A 3 -20.01 9.07 12.51
N LEU A 4 -19.80 9.71 11.37
CA LEU A 4 -19.81 11.19 11.35
C LEU A 4 -21.21 11.80 11.10
N LYS A 5 -22.25 10.98 10.91
CA LYS A 5 -23.59 11.47 10.52
C LYS A 5 -24.56 11.74 11.68
N ASN A 6 -24.19 11.46 12.93
CA ASN A 6 -25.08 11.61 14.08
C ASN A 6 -24.41 12.26 15.31
N VAL A 7 -23.47 13.14 15.10
CA VAL A 7 -23.07 14.04 16.19
C VAL A 7 -24.13 15.13 16.23
N ALA A 8 -25.01 15.07 17.23
CA ALA A 8 -25.94 16.17 17.51
C ALA A 8 -25.13 17.46 17.66
N PRO A 9 -25.64 18.60 17.15
CA PRO A 9 -24.99 19.87 17.40
C PRO A 9 -24.76 20.00 18.90
N ILE A 10 -23.59 20.46 19.32
CA ILE A 10 -23.28 20.71 20.73
C ILE A 10 -24.21 21.85 21.15
N GLU A 11 -25.29 21.51 21.86
CA GLU A 11 -26.35 22.44 22.22
C GLU A 11 -25.85 23.52 23.23
N ASP A 12 -24.73 23.23 23.92
CA ASP A 12 -24.15 24.13 24.94
C ASP A 12 -22.69 24.50 24.60
N PHE A 13 -22.42 24.94 23.37
CA PHE A 13 -21.09 25.45 23.04
C PHE A 13 -20.88 26.83 23.69
N ASN A 14 -19.96 26.91 24.65
CA ASN A 14 -19.64 28.13 25.35
C ASN A 14 -18.67 29.01 24.55
N TRP A 15 -19.20 30.00 23.85
CA TRP A 15 -18.42 30.93 23.03
C TRP A 15 -17.46 31.79 23.84
N ASP A 16 -17.85 32.17 25.08
CA ASP A 16 -17.02 32.98 25.95
C ASP A 16 -15.75 32.23 26.40
N ALA A 17 -15.87 30.93 26.66
CA ALA A 17 -14.73 30.09 26.97
C ALA A 17 -13.80 29.90 25.76
N TYR A 18 -14.36 29.82 24.55
CA TYR A 18 -13.59 29.72 23.31
C TYR A 18 -12.81 31.01 23.01
N GLU A 19 -13.43 32.18 23.17
CA GLU A 19 -12.77 33.48 22.97
C GLU A 19 -11.68 33.75 24.02
N ASN A 20 -11.83 33.26 25.23
CA ASN A 20 -10.84 33.36 26.30
C ASN A 20 -9.70 32.36 26.21
N GLY A 21 -9.71 31.47 25.20
CA GLY A 21 -8.69 30.44 25.02
C GLY A 21 -8.77 29.27 26.00
N GLU A 22 -9.87 29.19 26.77
CA GLU A 22 -10.16 28.04 27.61
C GLU A 22 -10.71 26.92 26.71
N THR A 23 -9.79 26.11 26.15
CA THR A 23 -10.18 24.95 25.32
C THR A 23 -10.93 23.96 26.19
N VAL A 24 -12.20 23.74 25.86
CA VAL A 24 -13.10 22.76 26.50
C VAL A 24 -12.70 21.29 26.27
N THR A 25 -11.59 21.06 25.64
CA THR A 25 -11.09 19.71 25.36
C THR A 25 -10.02 19.34 26.39
N ASN A 26 -10.38 18.49 27.36
CA ASN A 26 -9.45 17.79 28.24
C ASN A 26 -8.59 16.75 27.51
N VAL A 27 -8.34 16.96 26.21
CA VAL A 27 -7.47 16.09 25.43
C VAL A 27 -6.05 16.60 25.62
N SER A 28 -5.17 15.79 26.17
CA SER A 28 -3.79 16.18 26.37
C SER A 28 -3.11 16.38 25.00
N HIS A 29 -2.15 17.32 24.95
CA HIS A 29 -1.40 17.58 23.71
C HIS A 29 -0.73 16.29 23.19
N GLU A 30 -0.27 15.42 24.09
CA GLU A 30 0.33 14.13 23.77
C GLU A 30 -0.65 13.15 23.10
N ASP A 31 -1.93 13.18 23.51
CA ASP A 31 -2.96 12.32 22.89
C ASP A 31 -3.33 12.82 21.50
N LEU A 32 -3.32 14.14 21.28
CA LEU A 32 -3.51 14.74 19.97
C LEU A 32 -2.33 14.41 19.03
N GLU A 33 -1.10 14.50 19.50
CA GLU A 33 0.09 14.13 18.73
C GLU A 33 0.02 12.65 18.30
N LYS A 34 -0.28 11.74 19.23
CA LYS A 34 -0.46 10.33 18.93
C LYS A 34 -1.58 10.07 17.92
N ALA A 35 -2.70 10.80 18.04
CA ALA A 35 -3.80 10.70 17.09
C ALA A 35 -3.38 11.17 15.68
N TYR A 36 -2.61 12.26 15.59
CA TYR A 36 -2.04 12.74 14.34
C TYR A 36 -1.04 11.74 13.74
N ASP A 37 -0.11 11.23 14.54
CA ASP A 37 0.88 10.25 14.06
C ASP A 37 0.23 8.98 13.51
N ASN A 38 -0.89 8.55 14.11
CA ASN A 38 -1.66 7.40 13.62
C ASN A 38 -2.39 7.67 12.29
N THR A 39 -2.69 8.93 11.98
CA THR A 39 -3.33 9.31 10.70
C THR A 39 -2.34 9.56 9.57
N LEU A 40 -1.07 9.79 9.91
CA LEU A 40 -0.01 10.01 8.95
C LEU A 40 0.53 8.66 8.44
N ASN A 41 -0.01 8.20 7.34
CA ASN A 41 0.57 7.07 6.62
C ASN A 41 1.91 7.50 6.01
N LYS A 42 3.00 7.25 6.75
CA LYS A 42 4.37 7.46 6.26
C LYS A 42 4.67 6.35 5.25
N VAL A 43 4.59 6.68 4.00
CA VAL A 43 4.94 5.78 2.89
C VAL A 43 6.42 5.99 2.57
N ASN A 44 7.21 4.94 2.67
CA ASN A 44 8.63 4.97 2.33
C ASN A 44 8.83 4.53 0.86
N ASP A 45 9.85 5.10 0.22
CA ASP A 45 10.28 4.61 -1.10
C ASP A 45 10.83 3.18 -0.99
N ARG A 46 10.59 2.39 -2.01
CA ARG A 46 11.06 1.00 -2.13
C ARG A 46 10.44 0.02 -1.14
N GLU A 47 9.27 0.33 -0.62
CA GLU A 47 8.50 -0.55 0.26
C GLU A 47 7.38 -1.25 -0.50
N VAL A 48 7.01 -2.45 -0.04
CA VAL A 48 5.83 -3.17 -0.52
C VAL A 48 4.68 -2.87 0.41
N VAL A 49 3.60 -2.31 -0.15
CA VAL A 49 2.41 -1.89 0.60
C VAL A 49 1.18 -2.52 -0.04
N ASP A 50 0.18 -2.80 0.78
CA ASP A 50 -1.12 -3.26 0.30
C ASP A 50 -1.95 -2.06 -0.16
N GLY A 51 -2.41 -2.10 -1.40
CA GLY A 51 -3.27 -1.08 -1.99
C GLY A 51 -4.62 -1.64 -2.39
N THR A 52 -5.64 -0.79 -2.43
CA THR A 52 -6.98 -1.15 -2.88
C THR A 52 -7.23 -0.65 -4.29
N VAL A 53 -7.74 -1.50 -5.16
CA VAL A 53 -8.13 -1.13 -6.53
C VAL A 53 -9.39 -0.27 -6.50
N ILE A 54 -9.28 1.00 -6.94
CA ILE A 54 -10.42 1.92 -7.01
C ILE A 54 -11.09 1.84 -8.37
N ALA A 55 -10.29 1.84 -9.44
CA ALA A 55 -10.81 1.84 -10.80
C ALA A 55 -9.93 0.98 -11.70
N MET A 56 -10.54 0.38 -12.70
CA MET A 56 -9.86 -0.43 -13.69
C MET A 56 -10.31 -0.03 -15.10
N ASN A 57 -9.35 0.31 -15.93
CA ASN A 57 -9.52 0.59 -17.33
C ASN A 57 -8.94 -0.56 -18.18
N LYS A 58 -9.19 -0.51 -19.50
CA LYS A 58 -8.63 -1.53 -20.44
C LYS A 58 -7.09 -1.57 -20.49
N ARG A 59 -6.41 -0.53 -20.02
CA ARG A 59 -4.94 -0.41 -20.08
C ARG A 59 -4.28 -0.23 -18.72
N GLU A 60 -5.00 0.36 -17.76
CA GLU A 60 -4.46 0.85 -16.49
C GLU A 60 -5.39 0.52 -15.34
N VAL A 61 -4.81 0.28 -14.19
CA VAL A 61 -5.49 0.04 -12.92
C VAL A 61 -5.09 1.14 -11.95
N VAL A 62 -6.07 1.78 -11.34
CA VAL A 62 -5.85 2.82 -10.32
C VAL A 62 -5.93 2.17 -8.95
N VAL A 63 -4.87 2.34 -8.18
CA VAL A 63 -4.71 1.74 -6.85
C VAL A 63 -4.49 2.84 -5.81
N ASN A 64 -5.26 2.79 -4.74
CA ASN A 64 -5.10 3.65 -3.57
C ASN A 64 -4.33 2.91 -2.48
N ILE A 65 -3.32 3.55 -1.95
CA ILE A 65 -2.50 3.03 -0.83
C ILE A 65 -2.67 3.87 0.45
N GLY A 66 -3.66 4.76 0.48
CA GLY A 66 -3.86 5.69 1.60
C GLY A 66 -2.87 6.85 1.64
N TYR A 67 -2.18 7.13 0.54
CA TYR A 67 -1.28 8.28 0.39
C TYR A 67 -2.01 9.45 -0.28
N LYS A 68 -1.35 10.59 -0.40
CA LYS A 68 -1.94 11.83 -0.96
C LYS A 68 -2.45 11.70 -2.40
N SER A 69 -1.91 10.76 -3.16
CA SER A 69 -2.28 10.53 -4.56
C SER A 69 -2.44 9.03 -4.84
N ASP A 70 -3.34 8.72 -5.77
CA ASP A 70 -3.53 7.35 -6.26
C ASP A 70 -2.42 6.99 -7.24
N GLY A 71 -2.03 5.72 -7.23
CA GLY A 71 -1.03 5.20 -8.14
C GLY A 71 -1.66 4.53 -9.37
N ILE A 72 -0.97 4.62 -10.51
CA ILE A 72 -1.40 4.01 -11.75
C ILE A 72 -0.46 2.86 -12.10
N ILE A 73 -1.03 1.69 -12.33
CA ILE A 73 -0.30 0.47 -12.71
C ILE A 73 -0.83 -0.02 -14.06
N PRO A 74 0.03 -0.34 -15.04
CA PRO A 74 -0.43 -0.91 -16.30
C PRO A 74 -1.03 -2.30 -16.09
N LEU A 75 -2.16 -2.59 -16.73
CA LEU A 75 -2.89 -3.86 -16.64
C LEU A 75 -2.00 -5.08 -17.00
N ASN A 76 -0.98 -4.87 -17.81
CA ASN A 76 -0.03 -5.92 -18.18
C ASN A 76 0.72 -6.54 -16.99
N GLU A 77 0.85 -5.84 -15.87
CA GLU A 77 1.49 -6.35 -14.66
C GLU A 77 0.61 -7.36 -13.91
N PHE A 78 -0.72 -7.26 -14.10
CA PHE A 78 -1.70 -8.15 -13.49
C PHE A 78 -2.03 -9.41 -14.33
N ARG A 79 -1.20 -9.77 -15.30
CA ARG A 79 -1.42 -10.96 -16.16
C ARG A 79 -1.65 -12.26 -15.39
N TYR A 80 -1.22 -12.32 -14.16
CA TYR A 80 -1.33 -13.51 -13.32
C TYR A 80 -2.60 -13.50 -12.43
N ASN A 81 -3.28 -12.38 -12.36
CA ASN A 81 -4.55 -12.19 -11.65
C ASN A 81 -5.62 -11.74 -12.64
N PRO A 82 -6.16 -12.65 -13.48
CA PRO A 82 -7.17 -12.28 -14.48
C PRO A 82 -8.51 -11.88 -13.86
N ASP A 83 -8.79 -12.31 -12.62
CA ASP A 83 -10.05 -12.09 -11.91
C ASP A 83 -10.05 -10.82 -11.04
N LEU A 84 -9.11 -9.88 -11.29
CA LEU A 84 -9.01 -8.64 -10.54
C LEU A 84 -10.29 -7.80 -10.67
N LYS A 85 -10.83 -7.37 -9.55
CA LYS A 85 -12.04 -6.54 -9.44
C LYS A 85 -11.75 -5.24 -8.71
N VAL A 86 -12.63 -4.26 -8.96
CA VAL A 86 -12.63 -3.02 -8.17
C VAL A 86 -13.01 -3.35 -6.72
N GLY A 87 -12.19 -2.89 -5.79
CA GLY A 87 -12.30 -3.18 -4.36
C GLY A 87 -11.34 -4.27 -3.86
N ASP A 88 -10.63 -4.98 -4.75
CA ASP A 88 -9.66 -5.99 -4.34
C ASP A 88 -8.39 -5.33 -3.76
N THR A 89 -7.81 -5.99 -2.76
CA THR A 89 -6.53 -5.59 -2.20
C THR A 89 -5.40 -6.23 -2.98
N VAL A 90 -4.43 -5.44 -3.41
CA VAL A 90 -3.27 -5.87 -4.19
C VAL A 90 -1.99 -5.35 -3.58
N GLU A 91 -0.95 -6.16 -3.61
CA GLU A 91 0.38 -5.78 -3.17
C GLU A 91 1.09 -4.97 -4.24
N VAL A 92 1.60 -3.82 -3.88
CA VAL A 92 2.27 -2.90 -4.79
C VAL A 92 3.59 -2.43 -4.20
N TYR A 93 4.57 -2.30 -5.05
CA TYR A 93 5.90 -1.76 -4.71
C TYR A 93 5.95 -0.30 -5.13
N ILE A 94 6.39 0.56 -4.21
CA ILE A 94 6.54 1.98 -4.46
C ILE A 94 7.90 2.21 -5.10
N GLU A 95 7.88 2.64 -6.37
CA GLU A 95 9.12 3.00 -7.07
C GLU A 95 9.54 4.43 -6.75
N ASN A 96 8.61 5.36 -6.88
CA ASN A 96 8.80 6.77 -6.57
C ASN A 96 7.50 7.33 -6.01
N GLN A 97 7.60 8.18 -5.00
CA GLN A 97 6.43 8.86 -4.41
C GLN A 97 5.85 9.92 -5.34
N GLU A 98 6.68 10.53 -6.18
CA GLU A 98 6.23 11.54 -7.14
C GLU A 98 6.98 11.42 -8.47
N ASP A 99 6.24 11.33 -9.55
CA ASP A 99 6.76 11.53 -10.89
C ASP A 99 6.69 13.03 -11.26
N LYS A 100 7.24 13.40 -12.41
CA LYS A 100 7.17 14.76 -12.96
C LYS A 100 5.75 15.34 -13.06
N LYS A 101 4.74 14.49 -13.03
CA LYS A 101 3.31 14.82 -13.04
C LYS A 101 2.67 14.83 -11.64
N GLY A 102 3.44 14.60 -10.58
CA GLY A 102 2.93 14.47 -9.21
C GLY A 102 2.14 13.18 -8.95
N GLN A 103 2.29 12.17 -9.82
CA GLN A 103 1.62 10.89 -9.67
C GLN A 103 2.54 9.88 -8.98
N LEU A 104 1.95 9.01 -8.18
CA LEU A 104 2.64 7.92 -7.51
C LEU A 104 2.94 6.80 -8.51
N VAL A 105 4.22 6.41 -8.59
CA VAL A 105 4.67 5.33 -9.47
C VAL A 105 4.73 4.03 -8.69
N LEU A 106 3.85 3.11 -9.05
CA LEU A 106 3.70 1.80 -8.43
C LEU A 106 4.05 0.67 -9.41
N SER A 107 4.54 -0.45 -8.89
CA SER A 107 4.77 -1.67 -9.68
C SER A 107 4.34 -2.92 -8.92
N HIS A 108 3.35 -3.63 -9.43
CA HIS A 108 2.92 -4.93 -8.89
C HIS A 108 3.94 -6.03 -9.21
N ARG A 109 4.60 -5.96 -10.36
CA ARG A 109 5.62 -6.94 -10.76
C ARG A 109 6.82 -6.94 -9.82
N LYS A 110 7.27 -5.76 -9.36
CA LYS A 110 8.38 -5.64 -8.42
C LYS A 110 7.97 -6.10 -7.02
N ALA A 111 6.77 -5.75 -6.56
CA ALA A 111 6.22 -6.22 -5.28
C ALA A 111 6.25 -7.76 -5.22
N ARG A 112 5.73 -8.39 -6.24
CA ARG A 112 5.72 -9.85 -6.34
C ARG A 112 7.13 -10.47 -6.38
N ALA A 113 8.08 -9.84 -7.08
CA ALA A 113 9.46 -10.31 -7.11
C ALA A 113 10.12 -10.22 -5.73
N THR A 114 9.95 -9.09 -5.01
CA THR A 114 10.47 -8.89 -3.66
C THR A 114 9.88 -9.94 -2.71
N ARG A 115 8.58 -10.12 -2.72
CA ARG A 115 7.92 -11.11 -1.86
C ARG A 115 8.34 -12.56 -2.17
N SER A 116 8.59 -12.86 -3.45
CA SER A 116 9.14 -14.18 -3.83
C SER A 116 10.54 -14.38 -3.26
N TRP A 117 11.36 -13.35 -3.19
CA TRP A 117 12.68 -13.40 -2.57
C TRP A 117 12.60 -13.60 -1.06
N ASP A 118 11.71 -12.88 -0.38
CA ASP A 118 11.51 -13.02 1.06
C ASP A 118 11.07 -14.44 1.41
N ARG A 119 10.18 -15.01 0.59
CA ARG A 119 9.74 -16.40 0.74
C ARG A 119 10.87 -17.39 0.52
N VAL A 120 11.74 -17.17 -0.47
CA VAL A 120 12.91 -18.02 -0.71
C VAL A 120 13.90 -17.93 0.46
N ASN A 121 14.13 -16.73 0.99
CA ASN A 121 15.01 -16.54 2.15
C ASN A 121 14.44 -17.23 3.39
N ALA A 122 13.16 -17.07 3.67
CA ALA A 122 12.49 -17.74 4.79
C ALA A 122 12.55 -19.28 4.66
N ALA A 123 12.36 -19.79 3.45
CA ALA A 123 12.46 -21.23 3.18
C ALA A 123 13.90 -21.74 3.33
N LEU A 124 14.91 -20.92 3.04
CA LEU A 124 16.31 -21.27 3.29
C LEU A 124 16.61 -21.37 4.79
N GLU A 125 16.08 -20.43 5.58
CA GLU A 125 16.22 -20.43 7.05
C GLU A 125 15.52 -21.64 7.69
N ASN A 126 14.36 -22.02 7.16
CA ASN A 126 13.56 -23.16 7.64
C ASN A 126 13.98 -24.50 7.02
N GLU A 127 14.97 -24.53 6.11
CA GLU A 127 15.39 -25.72 5.36
C GLU A 127 14.24 -26.38 4.56
N GLU A 128 13.28 -25.60 4.11
CA GLU A 128 12.13 -26.09 3.34
C GLU A 128 12.48 -26.33 1.86
N ILE A 129 11.93 -27.39 1.28
CA ILE A 129 12.11 -27.69 -0.14
C ILE A 129 11.10 -26.93 -0.98
N ILE A 130 11.57 -25.99 -1.79
CA ILE A 130 10.74 -25.22 -2.72
C ILE A 130 10.68 -25.93 -4.07
N LYS A 131 9.46 -26.09 -4.60
CA LYS A 131 9.24 -26.58 -5.96
C LYS A 131 9.31 -25.43 -6.95
N GLY A 132 10.23 -25.48 -7.90
CA GLY A 132 10.40 -24.48 -8.94
C GLY A 132 10.35 -25.09 -10.33
N TYR A 133 10.00 -24.25 -11.33
CA TYR A 133 10.03 -24.65 -12.74
C TYR A 133 11.22 -24.02 -13.46
N ILE A 134 12.04 -24.84 -14.10
CA ILE A 134 13.17 -24.37 -14.90
C ILE A 134 12.62 -23.78 -16.19
N LYS A 135 12.88 -22.49 -16.41
CA LYS A 135 12.42 -21.78 -17.60
C LYS A 135 13.42 -21.84 -18.76
N CYS A 136 14.69 -21.69 -18.48
CA CYS A 136 15.75 -21.72 -19.49
C CYS A 136 17.09 -22.09 -18.86
N ARG A 137 17.97 -22.63 -19.70
CA ARG A 137 19.38 -22.90 -19.37
C ARG A 137 20.19 -21.64 -19.65
N THR A 138 20.93 -21.16 -18.68
CA THR A 138 21.88 -20.05 -18.85
C THR A 138 23.25 -20.59 -19.26
N LYS A 139 24.07 -19.76 -19.91
CA LYS A 139 25.44 -20.14 -20.31
C LYS A 139 26.39 -20.28 -19.12
N GLU A 140 26.01 -19.73 -17.97
CA GLU A 140 26.83 -19.80 -16.75
C GLU A 140 26.54 -21.12 -16.00
N ILE A 141 27.62 -21.84 -15.67
CA ILE A 141 27.55 -23.10 -14.91
C ILE A 141 27.07 -22.76 -13.48
N GLY A 142 25.98 -23.43 -13.04
CA GLY A 142 25.45 -23.29 -11.67
C GLY A 142 24.36 -22.25 -11.48
N ARG A 143 23.93 -21.52 -12.53
CA ARG A 143 22.77 -20.64 -12.48
C ARG A 143 21.59 -21.19 -13.26
N ALA A 144 20.53 -21.53 -12.60
CA ALA A 144 19.24 -21.81 -13.19
C ALA A 144 18.30 -20.61 -12.94
N SER A 145 17.63 -20.12 -13.98
CA SER A 145 16.56 -19.15 -13.80
C SER A 145 15.29 -19.91 -13.45
N CYS A 146 14.96 -19.94 -12.16
CA CYS A 146 13.70 -20.48 -11.67
C CYS A 146 12.67 -19.33 -11.63
N ARG A 147 11.51 -19.57 -12.23
CA ARG A 147 10.36 -18.69 -12.08
C ARG A 147 9.27 -19.47 -11.37
N GLU A 148 8.99 -19.08 -10.15
CA GLU A 148 7.85 -19.63 -9.43
C GLU A 148 6.56 -19.17 -10.13
N ARG A 149 5.70 -20.11 -10.48
CA ARG A 149 4.30 -19.84 -10.77
C ARG A 149 3.54 -20.09 -9.49
N VAL A 150 3.08 -19.04 -8.90
CA VAL A 150 2.05 -19.11 -7.87
C VAL A 150 0.71 -19.31 -8.53
#